data_e409300a51349b7091febb6a8ff86d78
#
_entry.id   e409300a51349b7091febb6a8ff86d78
#
_cell.length_a   1.000
_cell.length_b   1.000
_cell.length_c   1.000
_cell.angle_alpha   90.00
_cell.angle_beta   90.00
_cell.angle_gamma   90.00
#
_symmetry.space_group_name_H-M   'P 1'
#
loop_
_entity.id
_entity.type
_entity.pdbx_description
1 polymer ?
#
loop_
_entity_poly.entity_id
_entity_poly.type
_entity_poly.pdbx_seq_one_letter_code
_entity_poly.pdbx_strand_id
1 'polypeptide(L)'
;QDGLGVKVLGRILADSVVVGTFETNRLGMGKAIISVPQNTKKITVEAKSFVEEFLFNTTGPLPEKSAVVINALPDSNGVNIALTDCGINMPDSSFLVVYDKTEFIFKSPYTEAKKGKRVLYNDLSPGINTIAVIDNRGNVYAQRPFFVFQKNKPVAEAIFDKQNYKRRERACISLSLRDNCGKPLSGNFSLAITDEEYAPDSAEGHSIESYMMLGAEIKGYIEKPQLYF
;
A
#
# COMPACT_ATOMS: atom_id res chain seq x y z
N GLN A 1 9.72 11.95 21.31
CA GLN A 1 9.51 11.70 19.86
C GLN A 1 8.48 10.60 19.78
N ASP A 2 7.36 10.95 19.23
CA ASP A 2 6.10 10.19 19.27
C ASP A 2 5.98 9.11 18.20
N GLY A 3 6.99 9.02 17.29
CA GLY A 3 6.99 8.07 16.17
C GLY A 3 6.06 8.46 15.02
N LEU A 4 5.49 9.66 15.04
CA LEU A 4 4.62 10.15 13.97
C LEU A 4 5.43 10.70 12.80
N GLY A 5 4.83 10.63 11.59
CA GLY A 5 5.43 11.17 10.39
C GLY A 5 5.47 12.70 10.41
N VAL A 6 6.53 13.26 9.83
CA VAL A 6 6.69 14.72 9.71
C VAL A 6 7.03 15.12 8.29
N LYS A 7 6.62 16.33 7.93
CA LYS A 7 6.98 16.92 6.64
C LYS A 7 8.44 17.40 6.69
N VAL A 8 9.28 16.87 5.78
CA VAL A 8 10.69 17.23 5.65
C VAL A 8 11.06 17.50 4.20
N LEU A 9 12.08 18.33 4.02
CA LEU A 9 12.83 18.44 2.77
C LEU A 9 14.14 17.69 2.90
N GLY A 10 14.53 16.97 1.86
CA GLY A 10 15.76 16.21 1.89
C GLY A 10 16.50 16.15 0.57
N ARG A 11 17.72 15.68 0.67
CA ARG A 11 18.60 15.41 -0.47
C ARG A 11 19.23 14.03 -0.34
N ILE A 12 19.51 13.44 -1.48
CA ILE A 12 20.13 12.13 -1.59
C ILE A 12 21.49 12.34 -2.22
N LEU A 13 22.51 11.82 -1.56
CA LEU A 13 23.90 11.93 -2.01
C LEU A 13 24.43 10.55 -2.38
N ALA A 14 25.12 10.47 -3.53
CA ALA A 14 25.97 9.37 -3.92
C ALA A 14 27.41 9.78 -3.60
N ASP A 15 28.04 9.14 -2.62
CA ASP A 15 29.26 9.60 -1.95
C ASP A 15 29.10 11.03 -1.41
N SER A 16 29.57 12.05 -2.12
CA SER A 16 29.44 13.46 -1.73
C SER A 16 28.65 14.29 -2.75
N VAL A 17 28.12 13.66 -3.82
CA VAL A 17 27.41 14.34 -4.91
C VAL A 17 25.91 14.21 -4.72
N VAL A 18 25.20 15.33 -4.76
CA VAL A 18 23.72 15.32 -4.71
C VAL A 18 23.17 14.73 -6.00
N VAL A 19 22.47 13.62 -5.91
CA VAL A 19 21.83 12.91 -7.05
C VAL A 19 20.33 13.06 -7.08
N GLY A 20 19.72 13.65 -6.06
CA GLY A 20 18.30 13.94 -6.04
C GLY A 20 17.85 14.67 -4.78
N THR A 21 16.66 15.22 -4.85
CA THR A 21 15.98 15.86 -3.72
C THR A 21 14.60 15.25 -3.55
N PHE A 22 14.03 15.36 -2.36
CA PHE A 22 12.68 14.89 -2.07
C PHE A 22 12.01 15.79 -1.03
N GLU A 23 10.70 15.70 -1.02
CA GLU A 23 9.84 16.25 0.01
C GLU A 23 8.90 15.15 0.49
N THR A 24 8.66 15.07 1.79
CA THR A 24 7.66 14.17 2.35
C THR A 24 6.33 14.88 2.53
N ASN A 25 5.24 14.11 2.51
CA ASN A 25 3.94 14.59 2.94
C ASN A 25 3.90 14.70 4.48
N ARG A 26 2.75 15.11 5.04
CA ARG A 26 2.55 15.24 6.49
C ARG A 26 2.63 13.92 7.27
N LEU A 27 2.54 12.77 6.59
CA LEU A 27 2.73 11.44 7.16
C LEU A 27 4.18 10.95 7.06
N GLY A 28 5.14 11.83 6.73
CA GLY A 28 6.54 11.49 6.63
C GLY A 28 6.94 10.68 5.40
N MET A 29 6.02 10.46 4.44
CA MET A 29 6.29 9.66 3.25
C MET A 29 6.66 10.54 2.07
N GLY A 30 7.71 10.14 1.35
CA GLY A 30 8.16 10.80 0.12
C GLY A 30 8.70 9.81 -0.90
N LYS A 31 8.83 10.26 -2.14
CA LYS A 31 9.39 9.49 -3.24
C LYS A 31 10.36 10.35 -4.04
N ALA A 32 11.53 9.78 -4.35
CA ALA A 32 12.48 10.37 -5.28
C ALA A 32 12.91 9.34 -6.31
N ILE A 33 13.19 9.79 -7.51
CA ILE A 33 13.82 9.01 -8.58
C ILE A 33 15.22 9.57 -8.75
N ILE A 34 16.22 8.72 -8.60
CA ILE A 34 17.63 9.11 -8.68
C ILE A 34 18.37 8.24 -9.69
N SER A 35 19.41 8.81 -10.30
CA SER A 35 20.39 8.06 -11.07
C SER A 35 21.68 7.97 -10.25
N VAL A 36 22.06 6.76 -9.88
CA VAL A 36 23.23 6.51 -9.07
C VAL A 36 24.44 6.29 -9.98
N PRO A 37 25.53 7.08 -9.86
CA PRO A 37 26.74 6.89 -10.64
C PRO A 37 27.36 5.50 -10.42
N GLN A 38 27.99 4.96 -11.47
CA GLN A 38 28.76 3.72 -11.34
C GLN A 38 29.88 3.90 -10.30
N ASN A 39 30.17 2.83 -9.55
CA ASN A 39 31.17 2.81 -8.50
C ASN A 39 30.87 3.65 -7.25
N THR A 40 29.64 4.15 -7.06
CA THR A 40 29.21 4.75 -5.80
C THR A 40 29.41 3.76 -4.65
N LYS A 41 30.05 4.23 -3.59
CA LYS A 41 30.37 3.42 -2.39
C LYS A 41 29.36 3.62 -1.27
N LYS A 42 28.68 4.77 -1.27
CA LYS A 42 27.76 5.14 -0.20
C LYS A 42 26.63 5.99 -0.74
N ILE A 43 25.39 5.66 -0.35
CA ILE A 43 24.24 6.52 -0.55
C ILE A 43 23.87 7.09 0.82
N THR A 44 23.77 8.42 0.92
CA THR A 44 23.37 9.12 2.13
C THR A 44 22.08 9.89 1.86
N VAL A 45 21.14 9.81 2.79
CA VAL A 45 19.91 10.59 2.77
C VAL A 45 19.97 11.58 3.93
N GLU A 46 19.89 12.85 3.61
CA GLU A 46 19.83 13.94 4.56
C GLU A 46 18.47 14.62 4.46
N ALA A 47 17.84 14.87 5.60
CA ALA A 47 16.55 15.54 5.65
C ALA A 47 16.50 16.57 6.76
N LYS A 48 15.78 17.68 6.51
CA LYS A 48 15.59 18.78 7.45
C LYS A 48 14.07 18.97 7.67
N SER A 49 13.67 19.03 8.94
CA SER A 49 12.30 19.38 9.30
C SER A 49 12.03 20.87 9.07
N PHE A 50 10.76 21.21 8.76
CA PHE A 50 10.31 22.61 8.66
C PHE A 50 9.99 23.22 10.03
N VAL A 51 9.71 22.38 11.02
CA VAL A 51 9.18 22.83 12.32
C VAL A 51 10.27 22.86 13.39
N GLU A 52 11.21 21.95 13.31
CA GLU A 52 12.32 21.84 14.26
C GLU A 52 13.63 21.90 13.47
N GLU A 53 14.69 22.49 14.06
CA GLU A 53 16.04 22.43 13.49
C GLU A 53 16.65 21.02 13.61
N PHE A 54 15.90 20.03 13.15
CA PHE A 54 16.29 18.65 13.19
C PHE A 54 16.90 18.23 11.86
N LEU A 55 18.16 17.82 11.91
CA LEU A 55 18.86 17.25 10.76
C LEU A 55 18.90 15.72 10.92
N PHE A 56 18.22 15.02 10.03
CA PHE A 56 18.28 13.56 9.96
C PHE A 56 19.29 13.13 8.89
N ASN A 57 20.11 12.14 9.21
CA ASN A 57 21.09 11.58 8.29
C ASN A 57 21.07 10.04 8.40
N THR A 58 20.90 9.36 7.28
CA THR A 58 20.93 7.90 7.22
C THR A 58 21.60 7.41 5.95
N THR A 59 22.02 6.15 5.96
CA THR A 59 22.62 5.49 4.80
C THR A 59 21.57 4.64 4.09
N GLY A 60 21.42 4.83 2.79
CA GLY A 60 20.57 4.00 1.92
C GLY A 60 21.31 2.77 1.38
N PRO A 61 20.59 1.75 0.92
CA PRO A 61 21.18 0.61 0.24
C PRO A 61 21.81 1.03 -1.09
N LEU A 62 22.88 0.35 -1.48
CA LEU A 62 23.44 0.49 -2.81
C LEU A 62 22.61 -0.29 -3.84
N PRO A 63 22.58 0.18 -5.10
CA PRO A 63 21.94 -0.58 -6.18
C PRO A 63 22.63 -1.93 -6.37
N GLU A 64 21.80 -2.97 -6.58
CA GLU A 64 22.30 -4.29 -6.96
C GLU A 64 22.90 -4.25 -8.36
N LYS A 65 24.02 -4.95 -8.55
CA LYS A 65 24.71 -5.05 -9.86
C LYS A 65 23.94 -5.96 -10.84
N SER A 66 23.17 -6.89 -10.31
CA SER A 66 22.43 -7.90 -11.06
C SER A 66 21.04 -8.04 -10.45
N ALA A 67 20.03 -7.59 -11.17
CA ALA A 67 18.66 -7.57 -10.67
C ALA A 67 17.61 -7.54 -11.80
N VAL A 68 16.41 -7.96 -11.46
CA VAL A 68 15.19 -7.67 -12.22
C VAL A 68 14.46 -6.52 -11.53
N VAL A 69 14.09 -5.51 -12.31
CA VAL A 69 13.32 -4.37 -11.84
C VAL A 69 11.89 -4.45 -12.37
N ILE A 70 10.92 -4.38 -11.48
CA ILE A 70 9.50 -4.30 -11.82
C ILE A 70 9.08 -2.84 -11.75
N ASN A 71 8.72 -2.26 -12.89
CA ASN A 71 8.04 -0.97 -12.95
C ASN A 71 6.54 -1.21 -13.07
N ALA A 72 5.79 -0.78 -12.06
CA ALA A 72 4.34 -0.82 -12.02
C ALA A 72 3.80 0.60 -12.09
N LEU A 73 3.16 0.93 -13.20
CA LEU A 73 2.60 2.26 -13.46
C LEU A 73 1.08 2.17 -13.49
N PRO A 74 0.39 2.61 -12.44
CA PRO A 74 -1.06 2.63 -12.39
C PRO A 74 -1.62 3.67 -13.35
N ASP A 75 -2.78 3.35 -13.95
CA ASP A 75 -3.62 4.28 -14.69
C ASP A 75 -5.07 4.21 -14.15
N SER A 76 -6.03 4.83 -14.82
CA SER A 76 -7.44 4.84 -14.38
C SER A 76 -8.09 3.46 -14.31
N ASN A 77 -7.62 2.46 -15.07
CA ASN A 77 -8.29 1.19 -15.27
C ASN A 77 -7.44 -0.04 -14.93
N GLY A 78 -6.16 0.13 -14.65
CA GLY A 78 -5.27 -1.00 -14.38
C GLY A 78 -3.84 -0.58 -14.06
N VAL A 79 -2.94 -1.56 -14.12
CA VAL A 79 -1.52 -1.38 -13.87
C VAL A 79 -0.75 -1.84 -15.10
N ASN A 80 0.08 -0.95 -15.64
CA ASN A 80 1.03 -1.28 -16.70
C ASN A 80 2.33 -1.75 -16.06
N ILE A 81 2.76 -2.96 -16.40
CA ILE A 81 3.93 -3.62 -15.85
C ILE A 81 5.02 -3.66 -16.92
N ALA A 82 6.17 -3.09 -16.61
CA ALA A 82 7.37 -3.18 -17.42
C ALA A 82 8.49 -3.83 -16.61
N LEU A 83 9.22 -4.75 -17.23
CA LEU A 83 10.36 -5.44 -16.64
C LEU A 83 11.65 -4.96 -17.28
N THR A 84 12.64 -4.70 -16.44
CA THR A 84 14.01 -4.41 -16.87
C THR A 84 14.95 -5.33 -16.13
N ASP A 85 15.81 -6.04 -16.86
CA ASP A 85 16.88 -6.83 -16.27
C ASP A 85 18.22 -6.12 -16.43
N CYS A 86 19.04 -6.20 -15.40
CA CYS A 86 20.39 -5.66 -15.39
C CYS A 86 21.34 -6.75 -14.88
N GLY A 87 22.28 -7.15 -15.73
CA GLY A 87 23.35 -8.08 -15.34
C GLY A 87 22.90 -9.47 -14.86
N ILE A 88 21.66 -9.88 -15.14
CA ILE A 88 21.10 -11.17 -14.72
C ILE A 88 20.64 -11.98 -15.95
N ASN A 89 20.99 -13.26 -15.96
CA ASN A 89 20.45 -14.21 -16.92
C ASN A 89 19.27 -14.94 -16.28
N MET A 90 18.07 -14.62 -16.76
CA MET A 90 16.86 -15.25 -16.27
C MET A 90 16.70 -16.67 -16.85
N PRO A 91 16.35 -17.67 -16.02
CA PRO A 91 15.98 -18.99 -16.52
C PRO A 91 14.81 -18.92 -17.50
N ASP A 92 14.82 -19.76 -18.55
CA ASP A 92 13.71 -19.84 -19.51
C ASP A 92 12.37 -20.21 -18.85
N SER A 93 12.44 -20.89 -17.72
CA SER A 93 11.27 -21.28 -16.90
C SER A 93 10.80 -20.20 -15.94
N SER A 94 11.14 -18.94 -16.20
CA SER A 94 10.72 -17.80 -15.36
C SER A 94 9.39 -17.21 -15.84
N PHE A 95 8.63 -16.70 -14.87
CA PHE A 95 7.30 -16.13 -15.09
C PHE A 95 7.15 -14.80 -14.35
N LEU A 96 6.39 -13.89 -14.96
CA LEU A 96 5.72 -12.82 -14.25
C LEU A 96 4.42 -13.36 -13.69
N VAL A 97 4.19 -13.14 -12.41
CA VAL A 97 2.95 -13.50 -11.74
C VAL A 97 2.38 -12.27 -11.01
N VAL A 98 1.05 -12.20 -10.94
CA VAL A 98 0.34 -11.26 -10.08
C VAL A 98 -0.55 -12.10 -9.18
N TYR A 99 -0.49 -11.85 -7.89
CA TYR A 99 -1.24 -12.60 -6.89
C TYR A 99 -1.65 -11.72 -5.72
N ASP A 100 -2.69 -12.13 -5.03
CA ASP A 100 -3.08 -11.63 -3.73
C ASP A 100 -2.82 -12.69 -2.64
N LYS A 101 -3.33 -12.49 -1.44
CA LYS A 101 -3.21 -13.45 -0.33
C LYS A 101 -3.92 -14.78 -0.56
N THR A 102 -4.81 -14.87 -1.53
CA THR A 102 -5.70 -16.03 -1.76
C THR A 102 -5.31 -16.84 -2.98
N GLU A 103 -4.94 -16.18 -4.08
CA GLU A 103 -4.73 -16.86 -5.35
C GLU A 103 -3.76 -16.14 -6.30
N PHE A 104 -3.32 -16.89 -7.31
CA PHE A 104 -2.64 -16.34 -8.47
C PHE A 104 -3.66 -15.82 -9.47
N ILE A 105 -3.65 -14.51 -9.70
CA ILE A 105 -4.60 -13.82 -10.57
C ILE A 105 -4.13 -13.83 -12.02
N PHE A 106 -2.82 -13.65 -12.24
CA PHE A 106 -2.24 -13.53 -13.56
C PHE A 106 -0.89 -14.22 -13.63
N LYS A 107 -0.60 -14.89 -14.76
CA LYS A 107 0.69 -15.51 -15.03
C LYS A 107 1.06 -15.32 -16.51
N SER A 108 2.32 -14.96 -16.78
CA SER A 108 2.86 -14.85 -18.13
C SER A 108 4.32 -15.29 -18.16
N PRO A 109 4.79 -16.00 -19.21
CA PRO A 109 6.22 -16.25 -19.38
C PRO A 109 7.03 -14.97 -19.31
N TYR A 110 8.21 -15.03 -18.70
CA TYR A 110 9.06 -13.84 -18.50
C TYR A 110 9.40 -13.13 -19.81
N THR A 111 9.74 -13.90 -20.84
CA THR A 111 10.06 -13.38 -22.18
C THR A 111 8.92 -12.57 -22.81
N GLU A 112 7.69 -13.02 -22.62
CA GLU A 112 6.50 -12.30 -23.05
C GLU A 112 6.20 -11.09 -22.15
N ALA A 113 6.46 -11.19 -20.85
CA ALA A 113 6.24 -10.12 -19.89
C ALA A 113 7.19 -8.94 -20.12
N LYS A 114 8.41 -9.17 -20.61
CA LYS A 114 9.37 -8.10 -21.00
C LYS A 114 8.84 -7.17 -22.11
N LYS A 115 7.92 -7.61 -22.93
CA LYS A 115 7.27 -6.77 -23.96
C LYS A 115 6.27 -5.78 -23.37
N GLY A 116 6.08 -5.80 -22.06
CA GLY A 116 5.08 -5.06 -21.33
C GLY A 116 3.80 -5.86 -21.14
N LYS A 117 3.22 -5.77 -19.96
CA LYS A 117 1.94 -6.40 -19.62
C LYS A 117 1.03 -5.39 -18.93
N ARG A 118 -0.25 -5.56 -19.14
CA ARG A 118 -1.29 -4.78 -18.46
C ARG A 118 -2.23 -5.72 -17.73
N VAL A 119 -2.54 -5.38 -16.48
CA VAL A 119 -3.53 -6.08 -15.65
C VAL A 119 -4.62 -5.08 -15.28
N LEU A 120 -5.87 -5.43 -15.52
CA LEU A 120 -7.01 -4.54 -15.24
C LEU A 120 -7.39 -4.61 -13.76
N TYR A 121 -7.85 -3.50 -13.19
CA TYR A 121 -8.32 -3.48 -11.80
C TYR A 121 -9.54 -4.36 -11.57
N ASN A 122 -10.34 -4.62 -12.59
CA ASN A 122 -11.50 -5.51 -12.47
C ASN A 122 -11.12 -6.98 -12.29
N ASP A 123 -9.88 -7.35 -12.68
CA ASP A 123 -9.35 -8.70 -12.53
C ASP A 123 -8.58 -8.87 -11.21
N LEU A 124 -8.44 -7.79 -10.42
CA LEU A 124 -7.65 -7.73 -9.20
C LEU A 124 -8.55 -7.62 -7.97
N SER A 125 -8.13 -8.24 -6.89
CA SER A 125 -8.77 -8.09 -5.59
C SER A 125 -8.50 -6.71 -5.00
N PRO A 126 -9.46 -6.09 -4.30
CA PRO A 126 -9.21 -4.90 -3.52
C PRO A 126 -8.18 -5.15 -2.42
N GLY A 127 -7.34 -4.14 -2.14
CA GLY A 127 -6.27 -4.25 -1.17
C GLY A 127 -4.91 -4.46 -1.81
N ILE A 128 -4.01 -5.15 -1.11
CA ILE A 128 -2.64 -5.38 -1.57
C ILE A 128 -2.59 -6.55 -2.53
N ASN A 129 -2.06 -6.29 -3.71
CA ASN A 129 -1.69 -7.27 -4.71
C ASN A 129 -0.18 -7.21 -4.91
N THR A 130 0.43 -8.31 -5.29
CA THR A 130 1.88 -8.40 -5.50
C THR A 130 2.19 -8.85 -6.92
N ILE A 131 3.05 -8.09 -7.57
CA ILE A 131 3.70 -8.50 -8.81
C ILE A 131 5.01 -9.17 -8.42
N ALA A 132 5.29 -10.37 -8.96
CA ALA A 132 6.58 -11.02 -8.75
C ALA A 132 7.12 -11.66 -10.04
N VAL A 133 8.43 -11.74 -10.10
CA VAL A 133 9.14 -12.55 -11.10
C VAL A 133 9.71 -13.76 -10.39
N ILE A 134 9.26 -14.95 -10.78
CA ILE A 134 9.62 -16.22 -10.15
C ILE A 134 10.03 -17.24 -11.22
N ASP A 135 10.79 -18.26 -10.81
CA ASP A 135 11.04 -19.43 -11.66
C ASP A 135 10.13 -20.61 -11.29
N ASN A 136 10.25 -21.71 -12.02
CA ASN A 136 9.49 -22.95 -11.77
C ASN A 136 9.92 -23.69 -10.49
N ARG A 137 10.99 -23.28 -9.83
CA ARG A 137 11.46 -23.80 -8.54
C ARG A 137 10.96 -22.97 -7.37
N GLY A 138 10.27 -21.84 -7.64
CA GLY A 138 9.78 -20.92 -6.64
C GLY A 138 10.80 -19.87 -6.17
N ASN A 139 11.95 -19.76 -6.83
CA ASN A 139 12.89 -18.67 -6.53
C ASN A 139 12.29 -17.34 -6.97
N VAL A 140 12.28 -16.34 -6.08
CA VAL A 140 11.78 -14.99 -6.33
C VAL A 140 12.96 -14.10 -6.73
N TYR A 141 12.93 -13.54 -7.93
CA TYR A 141 13.96 -12.63 -8.45
C TYR A 141 13.63 -11.16 -8.19
N ALA A 142 12.35 -10.83 -8.21
CA ALA A 142 11.85 -9.51 -7.85
C ALA A 142 10.40 -9.62 -7.39
N GLN A 143 10.01 -8.73 -6.47
CA GLN A 143 8.61 -8.58 -6.08
C GLN A 143 8.29 -7.13 -5.80
N ARG A 144 7.06 -6.73 -6.11
CA ARG A 144 6.56 -5.38 -5.88
C ARG A 144 5.10 -5.40 -5.48
N PRO A 145 4.76 -5.07 -4.24
CA PRO A 145 3.38 -4.87 -3.84
C PRO A 145 2.83 -3.57 -4.44
N PHE A 146 1.53 -3.56 -4.71
CA PHE A 146 0.78 -2.39 -5.10
C PHE A 146 -0.64 -2.48 -4.53
N PHE A 147 -1.29 -1.34 -4.37
CA PHE A 147 -2.61 -1.25 -3.76
C PHE A 147 -3.69 -1.04 -4.82
N VAL A 148 -4.80 -1.76 -4.68
CA VAL A 148 -6.00 -1.62 -5.51
C VAL A 148 -7.15 -1.11 -4.67
N PHE A 149 -7.68 0.06 -5.03
CA PHE A 149 -8.82 0.64 -4.34
C PHE A 149 -10.11 -0.10 -4.69
N GLN A 150 -10.95 -0.33 -3.69
CA GLN A 150 -12.28 -0.88 -3.91
C GLN A 150 -13.18 0.20 -4.51
N LYS A 151 -13.61 0.01 -5.75
CA LYS A 151 -14.47 0.97 -6.45
C LYS A 151 -15.93 0.91 -5.98
N ASN A 152 -16.41 -0.28 -5.61
CA ASN A 152 -17.79 -0.53 -5.26
C ASN A 152 -17.89 -0.97 -3.80
N LYS A 153 -17.94 0.01 -2.89
CA LYS A 153 -18.07 -0.27 -1.46
C LYS A 153 -19.55 -0.49 -1.12
N PRO A 154 -19.90 -1.57 -0.41
CA PRO A 154 -21.22 -1.69 0.18
C PRO A 154 -21.42 -0.61 1.25
N VAL A 155 -22.62 -0.09 1.35
CA VAL A 155 -23.02 0.88 2.36
C VAL A 155 -23.80 0.16 3.44
N ALA A 156 -23.28 0.16 4.67
CA ALA A 156 -24.00 -0.31 5.84
C ALA A 156 -24.63 0.90 6.56
N GLU A 157 -25.89 0.80 6.90
CA GLU A 157 -26.63 1.84 7.60
C GLU A 157 -27.27 1.26 8.87
N ALA A 158 -27.14 1.97 9.98
CA ALA A 158 -27.77 1.64 11.25
C ALA A 158 -28.73 2.77 11.64
N ILE A 159 -30.00 2.45 11.78
CA ILE A 159 -31.04 3.41 12.14
C ILE A 159 -31.62 3.01 13.48
N PHE A 160 -31.58 3.94 14.42
CA PHE A 160 -32.21 3.80 15.73
C PHE A 160 -33.67 4.23 15.67
N ASP A 161 -34.52 3.55 16.43
CA ASP A 161 -35.95 3.87 16.54
C ASP A 161 -36.20 5.20 17.27
N LYS A 162 -35.23 5.69 18.06
CA LYS A 162 -35.28 6.97 18.79
C LYS A 162 -33.92 7.65 18.81
N GLN A 163 -33.93 8.96 18.99
CA GLN A 163 -32.71 9.75 19.18
C GLN A 163 -32.17 9.73 20.60
N ASN A 164 -33.08 9.58 21.60
CA ASN A 164 -32.73 9.59 23.03
C ASN A 164 -33.42 8.45 23.74
N TYR A 165 -32.73 7.80 24.66
CA TYR A 165 -33.21 6.69 25.45
C TYR A 165 -33.07 7.01 26.94
N LYS A 166 -34.01 6.54 27.74
CA LYS A 166 -33.90 6.54 29.17
C LYS A 166 -33.02 5.39 29.65
N ARG A 167 -32.52 5.51 30.87
CA ARG A 167 -31.72 4.44 31.49
C ARG A 167 -32.50 3.11 31.50
N ARG A 168 -31.90 2.04 30.96
CA ARG A 168 -32.48 0.70 30.80
C ARG A 168 -33.67 0.63 29.85
N GLU A 169 -33.86 1.61 28.99
CA GLU A 169 -34.88 1.57 27.96
C GLU A 169 -34.46 0.62 26.83
N ARG A 170 -35.45 -0.06 26.27
CA ARG A 170 -35.19 -0.90 25.08
C ARG A 170 -34.93 -0.04 23.85
N ALA A 171 -33.82 -0.31 23.17
CA ALA A 171 -33.48 0.29 21.88
C ALA A 171 -33.67 -0.74 20.75
N CYS A 172 -34.24 -0.29 19.64
CA CYS A 172 -34.32 -1.08 18.42
C CYS A 172 -33.42 -0.44 17.36
N ILE A 173 -32.58 -1.27 16.74
CA ILE A 173 -31.66 -0.83 15.68
C ILE A 173 -32.02 -1.60 14.42
N SER A 174 -32.31 -0.88 13.34
CA SER A 174 -32.50 -1.45 12.01
C SER A 174 -31.18 -1.34 11.23
N LEU A 175 -30.68 -2.49 10.78
CA LEU A 175 -29.45 -2.57 9.97
C LEU A 175 -29.82 -2.83 8.52
N SER A 176 -29.24 -2.08 7.60
CA SER A 176 -29.37 -2.31 6.16
C SER A 176 -28.00 -2.35 5.50
N LEU A 177 -27.85 -3.22 4.49
CA LEU A 177 -26.67 -3.31 3.65
C LEU A 177 -27.09 -3.17 2.19
N ARG A 178 -26.44 -2.26 1.48
CA ARG A 178 -26.74 -1.98 0.08
C ARG A 178 -25.46 -1.90 -0.74
N ASP A 179 -25.54 -2.24 -2.03
CA ASP A 179 -24.47 -1.93 -2.96
C ASP A 179 -24.46 -0.42 -3.31
N ASN A 180 -23.48 -0.01 -4.08
CA ASN A 180 -23.34 1.38 -4.55
C ASN A 180 -24.48 1.86 -5.48
N CYS A 181 -25.31 0.95 -5.97
CA CYS A 181 -26.52 1.24 -6.76
C CYS A 181 -27.79 1.28 -5.89
N GLY A 182 -27.66 1.08 -4.57
CA GLY A 182 -28.78 1.07 -3.63
C GLY A 182 -29.53 -0.27 -3.54
N LYS A 183 -29.07 -1.32 -4.25
CA LYS A 183 -29.69 -2.65 -4.21
C LYS A 183 -29.37 -3.34 -2.88
N PRO A 184 -30.34 -3.96 -2.21
CA PRO A 184 -30.12 -4.68 -0.97
C PRO A 184 -29.12 -5.84 -1.15
N LEU A 185 -28.22 -5.99 -0.18
CA LEU A 185 -27.27 -7.09 -0.08
C LEU A 185 -27.56 -7.92 1.15
N SER A 186 -27.29 -9.22 1.06
CA SER A 186 -27.25 -10.11 2.23
C SER A 186 -25.84 -10.13 2.79
N GLY A 187 -25.70 -10.12 4.12
CA GLY A 187 -24.40 -10.15 4.78
C GLY A 187 -24.51 -10.52 6.24
N ASN A 188 -23.37 -10.81 6.85
CA ASN A 188 -23.24 -11.02 8.28
C ASN A 188 -22.79 -9.71 8.93
N PHE A 189 -23.41 -9.38 10.06
CA PHE A 189 -23.09 -8.17 10.83
C PHE A 189 -22.43 -8.57 12.16
N SER A 190 -21.43 -7.79 12.56
CA SER A 190 -20.94 -7.75 13.91
C SER A 190 -21.33 -6.40 14.51
N LEU A 191 -21.99 -6.41 15.65
CA LEU A 191 -22.42 -5.21 16.35
C LEU A 191 -21.73 -5.13 17.70
N ALA A 192 -21.03 -4.03 17.95
CA ALA A 192 -20.48 -3.68 19.25
C ALA A 192 -21.17 -2.40 19.75
N ILE A 193 -21.59 -2.41 21.01
CA ILE A 193 -22.19 -1.26 21.69
C ILE A 193 -21.31 -0.93 22.86
N THR A 194 -20.75 0.27 22.89
CA THR A 194 -19.88 0.76 23.95
C THR A 194 -20.41 2.08 24.49
N ASP A 195 -20.05 2.40 25.72
CA ASP A 195 -20.30 3.71 26.28
C ASP A 195 -19.30 4.71 25.66
N GLU A 196 -19.80 5.85 25.18
CA GLU A 196 -19.00 6.88 24.50
C GLU A 196 -17.90 7.46 25.42
N GLU A 197 -18.14 7.51 26.73
CA GLU A 197 -17.14 7.96 27.71
C GLU A 197 -15.92 7.03 27.80
N TYR A 198 -16.09 5.74 27.45
CA TYR A 198 -15.05 4.71 27.54
C TYR A 198 -14.53 4.27 26.15
N ALA A 199 -15.19 4.68 25.08
CA ALA A 199 -14.71 4.43 23.73
C ALA A 199 -13.83 5.60 23.29
N PRO A 200 -12.49 5.47 23.25
CA PRO A 200 -11.67 6.52 22.68
C PRO A 200 -12.11 6.72 21.23
N ASP A 201 -12.19 7.98 20.81
CA ASP A 201 -12.47 8.32 19.43
C ASP A 201 -11.47 7.59 18.53
N SER A 202 -11.93 6.51 17.91
CA SER A 202 -11.08 5.57 17.14
C SER A 202 -10.69 6.12 15.76
N ALA A 203 -10.84 7.43 15.54
CA ALA A 203 -10.47 8.09 14.30
C ALA A 203 -8.98 7.87 13.91
N GLU A 204 -8.14 7.48 14.86
CA GLU A 204 -6.72 7.19 14.64
C GLU A 204 -6.41 5.69 14.51
N GLY A 205 -7.34 4.81 14.83
CA GLY A 205 -7.16 3.36 14.81
C GLY A 205 -7.51 2.72 13.46
N HIS A 206 -7.32 1.39 13.39
CA HIS A 206 -7.78 0.61 12.26
C HIS A 206 -9.30 0.45 12.26
N SER A 207 -9.95 0.79 11.15
CA SER A 207 -11.29 0.26 10.85
C SER A 207 -11.16 -1.18 10.33
N ILE A 208 -12.28 -1.91 10.29
CA ILE A 208 -12.29 -3.25 9.68
C ILE A 208 -11.80 -3.19 8.22
N GLU A 209 -12.17 -2.15 7.49
CA GLU A 209 -11.73 -1.94 6.11
C GLU A 209 -10.21 -1.72 6.03
N SER A 210 -9.68 -0.76 6.78
CA SER A 210 -8.25 -0.47 6.76
C SER A 210 -7.40 -1.65 7.25
N TYR A 211 -7.92 -2.43 8.21
CA TYR A 211 -7.25 -3.65 8.64
C TYR A 211 -7.23 -4.71 7.55
N MET A 212 -8.39 -5.03 6.95
CA MET A 212 -8.50 -6.07 5.94
C MET A 212 -7.76 -5.75 4.64
N MET A 213 -7.76 -4.48 4.25
CA MET A 213 -7.17 -4.03 2.98
C MET A 213 -5.68 -3.72 3.08
N LEU A 214 -5.19 -3.36 4.26
CA LEU A 214 -3.83 -2.85 4.43
C LEU A 214 -3.12 -3.53 5.62
N GLY A 215 -3.66 -3.40 6.83
CA GLY A 215 -3.00 -3.79 8.07
C GLY A 215 -2.76 -5.29 8.20
N ALA A 216 -3.61 -6.12 7.59
CA ALA A 216 -3.45 -7.57 7.62
C ALA A 216 -2.22 -8.08 6.84
N GLU A 217 -1.74 -7.30 5.87
CA GLU A 217 -0.64 -7.71 4.98
C GLU A 217 0.65 -6.91 5.21
N ILE A 218 0.54 -5.65 5.62
CA ILE A 218 1.71 -4.82 5.95
C ILE A 218 2.03 -5.00 7.42
N LYS A 219 3.23 -5.52 7.70
CA LYS A 219 3.73 -5.67 9.07
C LYS A 219 4.24 -4.34 9.60
N GLY A 220 3.91 -4.04 10.85
CA GLY A 220 4.37 -2.86 11.56
C GLY A 220 3.27 -1.84 11.80
N TYR A 221 3.64 -0.73 12.40
CA TYR A 221 2.73 0.37 12.68
C TYR A 221 2.43 1.16 11.41
N ILE A 222 1.15 1.41 11.16
CA ILE A 222 0.67 2.26 10.07
C ILE A 222 -0.03 3.44 10.72
N GLU A 223 0.54 4.63 10.56
CA GLU A 223 -0.06 5.86 11.07
C GLU A 223 -1.34 6.19 10.32
N LYS A 224 -2.43 6.44 11.07
CA LYS A 224 -3.73 6.86 10.54
C LYS A 224 -4.18 6.07 9.30
N PRO A 225 -4.30 4.74 9.42
CA PRO A 225 -4.54 3.86 8.26
C PRO A 225 -5.80 4.22 7.47
N GLN A 226 -6.75 4.89 8.07
CA GLN A 226 -7.98 5.36 7.42
C GLN A 226 -7.76 6.47 6.39
N LEU A 227 -6.63 7.18 6.44
CA LEU A 227 -6.31 8.24 5.47
C LEU A 227 -5.89 7.71 4.09
N TYR A 228 -5.75 6.39 3.95
CA TYR A 228 -5.37 5.72 2.70
C TYR A 228 -6.59 5.22 1.89
N PHE A 229 -7.82 5.47 2.37
CA PHE A 229 -9.07 4.98 1.76
C PHE A 229 -10.05 6.09 1.36
#